data_d67e6a35d9db2a01eb355d70c3e14b46
#
_entry.id   d67e6a35d9db2a01eb355d70c3e14b46
#
_cell.length_a   1.000
_cell.length_b   1.000
_cell.length_c   1.000
_cell.angle_alpha   90.00
_cell.angle_beta   90.00
_cell.angle_gamma   90.00
#
_symmetry.space_group_name_H-M   'P 1'
#
loop_
_entity.id
_entity.type
_entity.pdbx_description
1 polymer ?
#
loop_
_entity_poly.entity_id
_entity_poly.type
_entity_poly.pdbx_seq_one_letter_code
_entity_poly.pdbx_strand_id
1 'polypeptide(L)'
;VIMGATSGDTGSAAIEGCKRCSNIDIFILYPHGRVSDVQRRQMTTVQGETIHNLAIEGNFDDCQAMVKASFVAEPFLPDGRQLVAVNSINWARIMAQIVYYFYAALLLGAPDRAINFSVPTGNFGDIFAGYLARCMGLPIDQLVIATNKNDVLHRVLTSGEYARQQLEKSLSPSMDITVSSNFERLMFDLYDRDAAAIDHLMRDFSSGAIQ
;
A
#
# COMPACT_ATOMS: atom_id res chain seq x y z
N VAL A 1 12.73 -6.35 -14.68
CA VAL A 1 12.85 -4.96 -14.20
C VAL A 1 11.71 -4.68 -13.25
N ILE A 2 12.04 -4.14 -12.09
CA ILE A 2 11.03 -3.68 -11.11
C ILE A 2 10.89 -2.17 -11.23
N MET A 3 9.67 -1.67 -11.27
CA MET A 3 9.38 -0.23 -11.27
C MET A 3 8.31 0.09 -10.25
N GLY A 4 8.52 1.13 -9.45
CA GLY A 4 7.57 1.52 -8.41
C GLY A 4 7.57 3.01 -8.13
N ALA A 5 6.39 3.54 -7.80
CA ALA A 5 6.23 4.86 -7.21
C ALA A 5 6.10 4.71 -5.69
N THR A 6 6.73 5.59 -4.94
CA THR A 6 6.72 5.52 -3.48
C THR A 6 6.53 6.89 -2.83
N SER A 7 5.84 6.88 -1.70
CA SER A 7 5.84 7.99 -0.74
C SER A 7 6.95 7.85 0.32
N GLY A 8 7.76 6.77 0.24
CA GLY A 8 8.92 6.53 1.11
C GLY A 8 9.13 5.06 1.48
N ASP A 9 8.31 4.49 2.36
CA ASP A 9 8.57 3.19 2.99
C ASP A 9 8.55 2.00 2.01
N THR A 10 7.60 1.96 1.08
CA THR A 10 7.54 0.89 0.08
C THR A 10 8.79 0.87 -0.80
N GLY A 11 9.28 2.03 -1.22
CA GLY A 11 10.47 2.15 -2.06
C GLY A 11 11.72 1.70 -1.33
N SER A 12 11.95 2.15 -0.11
CA SER A 12 13.11 1.75 0.68
C SER A 12 13.13 0.24 0.95
N ALA A 13 11.98 -0.35 1.29
CA ALA A 13 11.86 -1.79 1.51
C ALA A 13 12.12 -2.60 0.22
N ALA A 14 11.61 -2.12 -0.93
CA ALA A 14 11.83 -2.76 -2.22
C ALA A 14 13.31 -2.75 -2.63
N ILE A 15 13.98 -1.62 -2.46
CA ILE A 15 15.42 -1.48 -2.71
C ILE A 15 16.22 -2.44 -1.83
N GLU A 16 15.92 -2.47 -0.53
CA GLU A 16 16.60 -3.36 0.42
C GLU A 16 16.41 -4.83 0.06
N GLY A 17 15.20 -5.22 -0.37
CA GLY A 17 14.90 -6.57 -0.83
C GLY A 17 15.64 -6.96 -2.12
N CYS A 18 15.86 -6.01 -3.01
CA CYS A 18 16.47 -6.27 -4.34
C CYS A 18 17.98 -6.07 -4.40
N LYS A 19 18.59 -5.35 -3.47
CA LYS A 19 20.00 -4.94 -3.54
C LYS A 19 21.02 -6.06 -3.68
N ARG A 20 20.65 -7.29 -3.34
CA ARG A 20 21.49 -8.48 -3.46
C ARG A 20 21.20 -9.31 -4.72
N CYS A 21 20.27 -8.87 -5.56
CA CYS A 21 19.86 -9.59 -6.76
C CYS A 21 20.58 -8.99 -7.98
N SER A 22 21.48 -9.74 -8.58
CA SER A 22 22.24 -9.29 -9.76
C SER A 22 21.43 -9.32 -11.07
N ASN A 23 20.30 -10.01 -11.08
CA ASN A 23 19.43 -10.18 -12.25
C ASN A 23 18.17 -9.28 -12.24
N ILE A 24 18.08 -8.37 -11.29
CA ILE A 24 16.93 -7.47 -11.11
C ILE A 24 17.43 -6.03 -11.14
N ASP A 25 16.95 -5.25 -12.12
CA ASP A 25 17.07 -3.79 -12.06
C ASP A 25 15.82 -3.22 -11.39
N ILE A 26 16.01 -2.33 -10.41
CA ILE A 26 14.92 -1.68 -9.70
C ILE A 26 14.94 -0.17 -9.88
N PHE A 27 13.83 0.38 -10.34
CA PHE A 27 13.60 1.82 -10.54
C PHE A 27 12.53 2.30 -9.56
N ILE A 28 12.91 3.18 -8.64
CA ILE A 28 12.00 3.78 -7.67
C ILE A 28 11.84 5.27 -7.95
N LEU A 29 10.61 5.66 -8.27
CA LEU A 29 10.21 7.03 -8.49
C LEU A 29 9.62 7.61 -7.21
N TYR A 30 10.09 8.77 -6.78
CA TYR A 30 9.56 9.47 -5.62
C TYR A 30 9.46 10.98 -5.88
N PRO A 31 8.47 11.67 -5.27
CA PRO A 31 8.30 13.10 -5.49
C PRO A 31 9.40 13.89 -4.79
N HIS A 32 10.10 14.75 -5.56
CA HIS A 32 11.18 15.59 -5.05
C HIS A 32 10.70 16.48 -3.90
N GLY A 33 11.43 16.48 -2.79
CA GLY A 33 11.12 17.29 -1.60
C GLY A 33 9.81 16.93 -0.87
N ARG A 34 9.14 15.82 -1.22
CA ARG A 34 7.85 15.42 -0.63
C ARG A 34 7.86 14.06 0.08
N VAL A 35 9.03 13.48 0.26
CA VAL A 35 9.28 12.35 1.18
C VAL A 35 10.08 12.87 2.37
N SER A 36 10.00 12.18 3.51
CA SER A 36 10.80 12.57 4.67
C SER A 36 12.28 12.39 4.40
N ASP A 37 13.13 13.19 5.07
CA ASP A 37 14.58 13.08 4.90
C ASP A 37 15.12 11.70 5.26
N VAL A 38 14.53 11.05 6.27
CA VAL A 38 14.89 9.69 6.68
C VAL A 38 14.60 8.71 5.55
N GLN A 39 13.38 8.71 5.03
CA GLN A 39 12.97 7.82 3.94
C GLN A 39 13.78 8.06 2.66
N ARG A 40 14.01 9.32 2.33
CA ARG A 40 14.86 9.68 1.18
C ARG A 40 16.26 9.09 1.34
N ARG A 41 16.88 9.24 2.51
CA ARG A 41 18.20 8.67 2.79
C ARG A 41 18.20 7.16 2.74
N GLN A 42 17.20 6.50 3.30
CA GLN A 42 17.06 5.04 3.22
C GLN A 42 17.06 4.51 1.78
N MET A 43 16.48 5.27 0.84
CA MET A 43 16.50 4.91 -0.58
C MET A 43 17.82 5.28 -1.26
N THR A 44 18.29 6.52 -1.09
CA THR A 44 19.35 7.10 -1.90
C THR A 44 20.77 6.76 -1.43
N THR A 45 20.95 6.24 -0.21
CA THR A 45 22.25 5.80 0.30
C THR A 45 22.59 4.36 -0.08
N VAL A 46 21.60 3.58 -0.52
CA VAL A 46 21.84 2.25 -1.04
C VAL A 46 22.39 2.36 -2.47
N GLN A 47 23.62 1.92 -2.66
CA GLN A 47 24.30 1.96 -3.96
C GLN A 47 24.33 0.57 -4.60
N GLY A 48 24.26 0.53 -5.92
CA GLY A 48 24.34 -0.69 -6.72
C GLY A 48 24.08 -0.37 -8.19
N GLU A 49 24.70 -1.12 -9.08
CA GLU A 49 24.55 -0.93 -10.54
C GLU A 49 23.11 -1.17 -11.02
N THR A 50 22.34 -1.95 -10.24
CA THR A 50 20.96 -2.32 -10.56
C THR A 50 19.91 -1.48 -9.81
N ILE A 51 20.34 -0.48 -9.01
CA ILE A 51 19.46 0.34 -8.16
C ILE A 51 19.38 1.76 -8.70
N HIS A 52 18.20 2.17 -9.09
CA HIS A 52 17.92 3.47 -9.70
C HIS A 52 16.84 4.22 -8.91
N ASN A 53 17.23 5.33 -8.27
CA ASN A 53 16.33 6.22 -7.54
C ASN A 53 16.10 7.49 -8.35
N LEU A 54 14.86 7.78 -8.71
CA LEU A 54 14.47 8.91 -9.56
C LEU A 54 13.61 9.88 -8.76
N ALA A 55 14.15 11.07 -8.48
CA ALA A 55 13.38 12.16 -7.92
C ALA A 55 12.61 12.87 -9.03
N ILE A 56 11.29 12.91 -8.92
CA ILE A 56 10.39 13.49 -9.92
C ILE A 56 9.91 14.86 -9.43
N GLU A 57 10.04 15.87 -10.28
CA GLU A 57 9.44 17.17 -10.05
C GLU A 57 7.91 17.09 -10.20
N GLY A 58 7.21 16.91 -9.08
CA GLY A 58 5.78 16.67 -9.05
C GLY A 58 5.32 16.13 -7.70
N ASN A 59 4.22 15.41 -7.71
CA ASN A 59 3.65 14.76 -6.53
C ASN A 59 3.67 13.22 -6.68
N PHE A 60 3.11 12.52 -5.70
CA PHE A 60 3.07 11.05 -5.72
C PHE A 60 2.20 10.51 -6.86
N ASP A 61 1.12 11.20 -7.21
CA ASP A 61 0.23 10.79 -8.30
C ASP A 61 0.94 10.89 -9.65
N ASP A 62 1.81 11.90 -9.84
CA ASP A 62 2.65 12.03 -11.04
C ASP A 62 3.61 10.85 -11.16
N CYS A 63 4.26 10.45 -10.06
CA CYS A 63 5.11 9.25 -10.04
C CYS A 63 4.33 7.99 -10.40
N GLN A 64 3.12 7.84 -9.84
CA GLN A 64 2.23 6.70 -10.17
C GLN A 64 1.78 6.71 -11.63
N ALA A 65 1.45 7.88 -12.18
CA ALA A 65 1.06 8.01 -13.58
C ALA A 65 2.20 7.57 -14.51
N MET A 66 3.44 7.97 -14.22
CA MET A 66 4.62 7.54 -14.97
C MET A 66 4.81 6.03 -14.92
N VAL A 67 4.69 5.42 -13.74
CA VAL A 67 4.77 3.95 -13.60
C VAL A 67 3.68 3.27 -14.42
N LYS A 68 2.42 3.72 -14.32
CA LYS A 68 1.32 3.16 -15.10
C LYS A 68 1.53 3.31 -16.60
N ALA A 69 1.99 4.48 -17.05
CA ALA A 69 2.30 4.73 -18.47
C ALA A 69 3.39 3.78 -18.99
N SER A 70 4.40 3.45 -18.17
CA SER A 70 5.45 2.52 -18.54
C SER A 70 4.94 1.10 -18.77
N PHE A 71 3.86 0.69 -18.10
CA PHE A 71 3.22 -0.62 -18.34
C PHE A 71 2.34 -0.65 -19.60
N VAL A 72 1.86 0.50 -20.03
CA VAL A 72 1.00 0.63 -21.23
C VAL A 72 1.84 0.87 -22.48
N ALA A 73 3.04 1.47 -22.32
CA ALA A 73 3.94 1.73 -23.44
C ALA A 73 4.36 0.41 -24.12
N GLU A 74 4.55 0.47 -25.43
CA GLU A 74 5.16 -0.62 -26.21
C GLU A 74 6.45 -1.09 -25.56
N PRO A 75 6.82 -2.38 -25.70
CA PRO A 75 7.95 -2.97 -25.00
C PRO A 75 9.25 -2.25 -25.34
N PHE A 76 9.67 -1.39 -24.41
CA PHE A 76 10.98 -0.69 -24.48
C PHE A 76 12.10 -1.49 -23.81
N LEU A 77 11.75 -2.62 -23.18
CA LEU A 77 12.71 -3.49 -22.52
C LEU A 77 13.33 -4.45 -23.54
N PRO A 78 14.62 -4.83 -23.37
CA PRO A 78 15.24 -5.87 -24.16
C PRO A 78 14.49 -7.20 -24.06
N ASP A 79 14.62 -8.03 -25.08
CA ASP A 79 14.05 -9.37 -25.12
C ASP A 79 14.41 -10.19 -23.87
N GLY A 80 13.43 -10.91 -23.34
CA GLY A 80 13.58 -11.74 -22.14
C GLY A 80 13.48 -10.98 -20.82
N ARG A 81 13.27 -9.66 -20.84
CA ARG A 81 13.00 -8.86 -19.64
C ARG A 81 11.51 -8.50 -19.54
N GLN A 82 11.00 -8.52 -18.30
CA GLN A 82 9.61 -8.16 -17.99
C GLN A 82 9.59 -7.02 -16.99
N LEU A 83 8.59 -6.13 -17.12
CA LEU A 83 8.32 -5.08 -16.15
C LEU A 83 7.36 -5.60 -15.05
N VAL A 84 7.74 -5.40 -13.80
CA VAL A 84 6.96 -5.77 -12.63
C VAL A 84 6.78 -4.55 -11.73
N ALA A 85 5.56 -4.31 -11.26
CA ALA A 85 5.30 -3.22 -10.34
C ALA A 85 5.54 -3.62 -8.89
N VAL A 86 6.11 -2.69 -8.11
CA VAL A 86 6.10 -2.74 -6.65
C VAL A 86 5.21 -1.62 -6.13
N ASN A 87 4.14 -2.00 -5.45
CA ASN A 87 3.21 -1.06 -4.84
C ASN A 87 2.52 -1.67 -3.60
N SER A 88 1.79 -0.85 -2.85
CA SER A 88 1.07 -1.27 -1.64
C SER A 88 -0.17 -2.14 -1.92
N ILE A 89 -0.64 -2.19 -3.18
CA ILE A 89 -1.81 -3.00 -3.58
C ILE A 89 -1.45 -4.40 -4.06
N ASN A 90 -0.16 -4.74 -4.12
CA ASN A 90 0.26 -6.07 -4.55
C ASN A 90 -0.23 -7.14 -3.56
N TRP A 91 -1.00 -8.11 -4.05
CA TRP A 91 -1.54 -9.20 -3.25
C TRP A 91 -0.46 -10.00 -2.49
N ALA A 92 0.69 -10.23 -3.09
CA ALA A 92 1.79 -10.94 -2.45
C ALA A 92 2.28 -10.24 -1.16
N ARG A 93 2.21 -8.91 -1.11
CA ARG A 93 2.52 -8.15 0.12
C ARG A 93 1.49 -8.39 1.21
N ILE A 94 0.20 -8.35 0.87
CA ILE A 94 -0.88 -8.61 1.82
C ILE A 94 -0.77 -10.04 2.36
N MET A 95 -0.54 -11.01 1.48
CA MET A 95 -0.39 -12.42 1.85
C MET A 95 0.77 -12.62 2.84
N ALA A 96 1.91 -11.98 2.62
CA ALA A 96 3.05 -12.04 3.54
C ALA A 96 2.73 -11.38 4.91
N GLN A 97 1.92 -10.32 4.92
CA GLN A 97 1.52 -9.63 6.16
C GLN A 97 0.58 -10.47 7.05
N ILE A 98 -0.14 -11.44 6.51
CA ILE A 98 -0.96 -12.38 7.31
C ILE A 98 -0.09 -13.08 8.37
N VAL A 99 1.15 -13.39 8.04
CA VAL A 99 2.10 -14.06 8.94
C VAL A 99 2.34 -13.25 10.23
N TYR A 100 2.33 -11.91 10.14
CA TYR A 100 2.55 -11.06 11.32
C TYR A 100 1.47 -11.26 12.38
N TYR A 101 0.22 -11.40 11.96
CA TYR A 101 -0.92 -11.63 12.85
C TYR A 101 -0.86 -13.00 13.51
N PHE A 102 -0.61 -14.07 12.75
CA PHE A 102 -0.44 -15.40 13.32
C PHE A 102 0.72 -15.45 14.29
N TYR A 103 1.89 -14.94 13.89
CA TYR A 103 3.07 -14.95 14.72
C TYR A 103 2.85 -14.17 16.03
N ALA A 104 2.35 -12.95 15.97
CA ALA A 104 2.08 -12.13 17.15
C ALA A 104 1.00 -12.76 18.06
N ALA A 105 -0.09 -13.25 17.49
CA ALA A 105 -1.17 -13.86 18.24
C ALA A 105 -0.72 -15.12 18.98
N LEU A 106 0.06 -15.99 18.32
CA LEU A 106 0.61 -17.21 18.96
C LEU A 106 1.53 -16.87 20.12
N LEU A 107 2.39 -15.86 19.98
CA LEU A 107 3.25 -15.39 21.08
C LEU A 107 2.44 -14.83 22.26
N LEU A 108 1.23 -14.32 22.02
CA LEU A 108 0.35 -13.74 23.03
C LEU A 108 -0.66 -14.74 23.59
N GLY A 109 -0.58 -16.01 23.21
CA GLY A 109 -1.37 -17.10 23.79
C GLY A 109 -2.61 -17.50 22.97
N ALA A 110 -2.69 -17.16 21.68
CA ALA A 110 -3.66 -17.81 20.79
C ALA A 110 -3.29 -19.31 20.63
N PRO A 111 -4.28 -20.22 20.41
CA PRO A 111 -5.70 -19.96 20.26
C PRO A 111 -6.50 -19.85 21.57
N ASP A 112 -5.88 -20.02 22.74
CA ASP A 112 -6.57 -20.11 24.03
C ASP A 112 -7.15 -18.75 24.48
N ARG A 113 -6.76 -17.66 23.82
CA ARG A 113 -7.32 -16.32 24.04
C ARG A 113 -7.47 -15.55 22.73
N ALA A 114 -8.49 -14.70 22.68
CA ALA A 114 -8.67 -13.74 21.61
C ALA A 114 -7.71 -12.55 21.73
N ILE A 115 -7.21 -12.06 20.60
CA ILE A 115 -6.23 -10.97 20.52
C ILE A 115 -6.84 -9.78 19.78
N ASN A 116 -6.59 -8.58 20.30
CA ASN A 116 -6.93 -7.33 19.63
C ASN A 116 -5.69 -6.74 18.97
N PHE A 117 -5.84 -6.19 17.76
CA PHE A 117 -4.76 -5.52 17.06
C PHE A 117 -5.13 -4.08 16.78
N SER A 118 -4.28 -3.14 17.20
CA SER A 118 -4.33 -1.75 16.75
C SER A 118 -3.31 -1.55 15.64
N VAL A 119 -3.81 -1.20 14.46
CA VAL A 119 -3.01 -1.19 13.22
C VAL A 119 -2.98 0.23 12.65
N PRO A 120 -1.79 0.87 12.57
CA PRO A 120 -1.64 2.11 11.81
C PRO A 120 -2.04 1.87 10.36
N THR A 121 -3.11 2.55 9.92
CA THR A 121 -3.77 2.18 8.68
C THR A 121 -3.91 3.38 7.74
N GLY A 122 -3.15 3.35 6.65
CA GLY A 122 -3.32 4.23 5.49
C GLY A 122 -3.95 3.46 4.34
N ASN A 123 -3.14 2.72 3.57
CA ASN A 123 -3.57 1.98 2.37
C ASN A 123 -4.36 0.68 2.66
N PHE A 124 -4.74 0.41 3.89
CA PHE A 124 -5.55 -0.74 4.31
C PHE A 124 -4.91 -2.13 4.10
N GLY A 125 -3.70 -2.22 3.59
CA GLY A 125 -3.06 -3.51 3.26
C GLY A 125 -2.82 -4.37 4.49
N ASP A 126 -2.21 -3.81 5.52
CA ASP A 126 -1.85 -4.54 6.74
C ASP A 126 -3.10 -4.99 7.52
N ILE A 127 -4.03 -4.09 7.81
CA ILE A 127 -5.25 -4.47 8.54
C ILE A 127 -6.14 -5.43 7.75
N PHE A 128 -6.11 -5.37 6.41
CA PHE A 128 -6.79 -6.36 5.56
C PHE A 128 -6.15 -7.74 5.69
N ALA A 129 -4.83 -7.82 5.85
CA ALA A 129 -4.16 -9.07 6.20
C ALA A 129 -4.61 -9.62 7.56
N GLY A 130 -4.86 -8.74 8.55
CA GLY A 130 -5.46 -9.11 9.83
C GLY A 130 -6.89 -9.64 9.68
N TYR A 131 -7.69 -8.98 8.83
CA TYR A 131 -9.04 -9.48 8.49
C TYR A 131 -8.98 -10.87 7.87
N LEU A 132 -8.07 -11.11 6.94
CA LEU A 132 -7.87 -12.43 6.33
C LEU A 132 -7.40 -13.46 7.35
N ALA A 133 -6.49 -13.11 8.27
CA ALA A 133 -6.07 -13.98 9.35
C ALA A 133 -7.27 -14.41 10.22
N ARG A 134 -8.18 -13.49 10.54
CA ARG A 134 -9.44 -13.78 11.24
C ARG A 134 -10.33 -14.74 10.43
N CYS A 135 -10.48 -14.50 9.12
CA CYS A 135 -11.22 -15.40 8.22
C CYS A 135 -10.60 -16.80 8.14
N MET A 136 -9.29 -16.92 8.32
CA MET A 136 -8.57 -18.19 8.40
C MET A 136 -8.70 -18.91 9.74
N GLY A 137 -9.40 -18.29 10.72
CA GLY A 137 -9.68 -18.90 12.02
C GLY A 137 -8.77 -18.42 13.17
N LEU A 138 -7.90 -17.42 12.94
CA LEU A 138 -7.16 -16.82 14.05
C LEU A 138 -8.15 -16.09 14.98
N PRO A 139 -8.12 -16.31 16.31
CA PRO A 139 -9.06 -15.68 17.24
C PRO A 139 -8.73 -14.20 17.45
N ILE A 140 -9.08 -13.39 16.48
CA ILE A 140 -9.01 -11.94 16.55
C ILE A 140 -10.39 -11.41 16.97
N ASP A 141 -10.45 -10.72 18.10
CA ASP A 141 -11.66 -10.09 18.60
C ASP A 141 -11.89 -8.76 17.87
N GLN A 142 -10.93 -7.85 17.93
CA GLN A 142 -11.02 -6.54 17.29
C GLN A 142 -9.80 -6.20 16.44
N LEU A 143 -10.08 -5.58 15.29
CA LEU A 143 -9.10 -4.89 14.46
C LEU A 143 -9.38 -3.39 14.55
N VAL A 144 -8.51 -2.64 15.19
CA VAL A 144 -8.66 -1.21 15.43
C VAL A 144 -7.82 -0.45 14.41
N ILE A 145 -8.47 0.38 13.59
CA ILE A 145 -7.81 1.28 12.65
C ILE A 145 -7.27 2.48 13.41
N ALA A 146 -5.97 2.70 13.35
CA ALA A 146 -5.33 3.93 13.82
C ALA A 146 -4.96 4.80 12.62
N THR A 147 -5.51 6.01 12.55
CA THR A 147 -5.27 7.00 11.49
C THR A 147 -4.51 8.22 12.01
N ASN A 148 -3.92 8.98 11.12
CA ASN A 148 -3.50 10.35 11.40
C ASN A 148 -4.61 11.35 11.01
N LYS A 149 -4.27 12.62 10.78
CA LYS A 149 -5.23 13.66 10.35
C LYS A 149 -5.92 13.34 9.02
N ASN A 150 -5.29 12.52 8.17
CA ASN A 150 -5.87 12.04 6.92
C ASN A 150 -6.72 10.79 7.23
N ASP A 151 -7.90 11.02 7.77
CA ASP A 151 -8.74 10.05 8.47
C ASP A 151 -9.85 9.42 7.62
N VAL A 152 -9.65 9.31 6.31
CA VAL A 152 -10.64 8.78 5.37
C VAL A 152 -11.28 7.47 5.82
N LEU A 153 -10.49 6.56 6.39
CA LEU A 153 -10.99 5.27 6.89
C LEU A 153 -11.82 5.41 8.17
N HIS A 154 -11.43 6.31 9.09
CA HIS A 154 -12.23 6.59 10.27
C HIS A 154 -13.61 7.15 9.87
N ARG A 155 -13.64 8.10 8.93
CA ARG A 155 -14.89 8.69 8.45
C ARG A 155 -15.81 7.67 7.80
N VAL A 156 -15.30 6.86 6.86
CA VAL A 156 -16.14 5.86 6.19
C VAL A 156 -16.72 4.83 7.17
N LEU A 157 -15.96 4.43 8.19
CA LEU A 157 -16.45 3.48 9.19
C LEU A 157 -17.40 4.09 10.21
N THR A 158 -17.38 5.41 10.42
CA THR A 158 -18.26 6.08 11.39
C THR A 158 -19.49 6.71 10.75
N SER A 159 -19.37 7.25 9.54
CA SER A 159 -20.47 7.95 8.85
C SER A 159 -20.97 7.23 7.59
N GLY A 160 -20.28 6.22 7.11
CA GLY A 160 -20.54 5.59 5.80
C GLY A 160 -20.00 6.39 4.62
N GLU A 161 -19.55 7.61 4.81
CA GLU A 161 -19.10 8.48 3.72
C GLU A 161 -17.64 8.19 3.35
N TYR A 162 -17.41 7.75 2.13
CA TYR A 162 -16.07 7.61 1.55
C TYR A 162 -15.83 8.72 0.53
N ALA A 163 -15.11 9.77 0.95
CA ALA A 163 -14.85 10.95 0.14
C ALA A 163 -13.40 11.41 0.27
N ARG A 164 -12.84 11.88 -0.84
CA ARG A 164 -11.51 12.50 -0.84
C ARG A 164 -11.54 13.82 -0.08
N GLN A 165 -10.49 14.10 0.66
CA GLN A 165 -10.25 15.39 1.32
C GLN A 165 -8.91 15.97 0.90
N GLN A 166 -8.66 17.20 1.28
CA GLN A 166 -7.36 17.82 1.09
C GLN A 166 -6.33 17.11 1.97
N LEU A 167 -5.20 16.76 1.36
CA LEU A 167 -4.10 16.10 2.05
C LEU A 167 -3.46 17.05 3.08
N GLU A 168 -3.38 16.59 4.33
CA GLU A 168 -2.66 17.28 5.39
C GLU A 168 -1.33 16.58 5.69
N LYS A 169 -0.23 17.34 5.72
CA LYS A 169 1.08 16.81 6.12
C LYS A 169 1.09 16.47 7.60
N SER A 170 1.60 15.29 7.93
CA SER A 170 1.71 14.80 9.31
C SER A 170 3.12 14.31 9.65
N LEU A 171 3.31 13.84 10.89
CA LEU A 171 4.54 13.18 11.34
C LEU A 171 4.64 11.72 10.84
N SER A 172 3.61 11.19 10.20
CA SER A 172 3.56 9.86 9.60
C SER A 172 3.30 9.94 8.09
N PRO A 173 4.25 10.44 7.28
CA PRO A 173 4.03 10.79 5.88
C PRO A 173 3.63 9.60 5.00
N SER A 174 4.01 8.37 5.35
CA SER A 174 3.57 7.16 4.65
C SER A 174 2.07 6.86 4.81
N MET A 175 1.42 7.51 5.79
CA MET A 175 -0.02 7.44 6.04
C MET A 175 -0.76 8.71 5.58
N ASP A 176 -0.07 9.69 5.00
CA ASP A 176 -0.67 10.90 4.43
C ASP A 176 -1.30 10.55 3.07
N ILE A 177 -2.47 9.97 3.13
CA ILE A 177 -3.24 9.52 1.97
C ILE A 177 -4.69 10.00 2.04
N THR A 178 -5.31 10.19 0.89
CA THR A 178 -6.71 10.58 0.75
C THR A 178 -7.59 9.47 0.17
N VAL A 179 -6.98 8.41 -0.36
CA VAL A 179 -7.63 7.23 -0.91
C VAL A 179 -6.93 5.98 -0.37
N SER A 180 -7.70 5.11 0.26
CA SER A 180 -7.18 3.86 0.83
C SER A 180 -7.29 2.73 -0.19
N SER A 181 -6.19 2.45 -0.89
CA SER A 181 -6.18 1.64 -2.11
C SER A 181 -6.53 0.15 -1.93
N ASN A 182 -6.45 -0.41 -0.72
CA ASN A 182 -6.87 -1.79 -0.47
C ASN A 182 -8.22 -1.88 0.26
N PHE A 183 -8.86 -0.76 0.59
CA PHE A 183 -10.18 -0.77 1.21
C PHE A 183 -11.24 -1.39 0.27
N GLU A 184 -11.09 -1.19 -1.02
CA GLU A 184 -11.88 -1.85 -2.08
C GLU A 184 -11.93 -3.38 -1.91
N ARG A 185 -10.88 -4.01 -1.39
CA ARG A 185 -10.85 -5.47 -1.15
C ARG A 185 -11.80 -5.91 -0.04
N LEU A 186 -11.90 -5.12 1.03
CA LEU A 186 -12.88 -5.37 2.08
C LEU A 186 -14.29 -5.16 1.54
N MET A 187 -14.50 -4.09 0.77
CA MET A 187 -15.81 -3.82 0.16
C MET A 187 -16.23 -4.93 -0.79
N PHE A 188 -15.30 -5.45 -1.60
CA PHE A 188 -15.57 -6.60 -2.47
C PHE A 188 -16.08 -7.82 -1.68
N ASP A 189 -15.47 -8.09 -0.52
CA ASP A 189 -15.91 -9.22 0.33
C ASP A 189 -17.27 -8.92 1.00
N LEU A 190 -17.51 -7.68 1.44
CA LEU A 190 -18.78 -7.24 2.05
C LEU A 190 -19.95 -7.20 1.05
N TYR A 191 -19.67 -7.03 -0.24
CA TYR A 191 -20.64 -7.08 -1.33
C TYR A 191 -20.74 -8.48 -1.96
N ASP A 192 -20.50 -9.53 -1.15
CA ASP A 192 -20.57 -10.94 -1.58
C ASP A 192 -19.76 -11.24 -2.85
N ARG A 193 -18.66 -10.50 -3.06
CA ARG A 193 -17.74 -10.59 -4.19
C ARG A 193 -18.37 -10.24 -5.54
N ASP A 194 -19.39 -9.41 -5.53
CA ASP A 194 -19.97 -8.85 -6.75
C ASP A 194 -19.05 -7.80 -7.38
N ALA A 195 -18.31 -8.22 -8.39
CA ALA A 195 -17.37 -7.36 -9.11
C ALA A 195 -18.05 -6.19 -9.83
N ALA A 196 -19.29 -6.38 -10.31
CA ALA A 196 -20.03 -5.34 -11.02
C ALA A 196 -20.49 -4.24 -10.05
N ALA A 197 -20.97 -4.63 -8.87
CA ALA A 197 -21.34 -3.68 -7.82
C ALA A 197 -20.12 -2.85 -7.36
N ILE A 198 -18.97 -3.48 -7.18
CA ILE A 198 -17.74 -2.78 -6.77
C ILE A 198 -17.21 -1.86 -7.88
N ASP A 199 -17.24 -2.28 -9.14
CA ASP A 199 -16.83 -1.43 -10.27
C ASP A 199 -17.72 -0.17 -10.35
N HIS A 200 -19.04 -0.31 -10.17
CA HIS A 200 -19.97 0.82 -10.12
C HIS A 200 -19.63 1.76 -8.96
N LEU A 201 -19.49 1.21 -7.75
CA LEU A 201 -19.15 1.96 -6.55
C LEU A 201 -17.84 2.75 -6.71
N MET A 202 -16.81 2.15 -7.28
CA MET A 202 -15.51 2.79 -7.47
C MET A 202 -15.53 3.86 -8.57
N ARG A 203 -16.40 3.74 -9.57
CA ARG A 203 -16.66 4.81 -10.54
C ARG A 203 -17.35 5.99 -9.89
N ASP A 204 -18.36 5.75 -9.06
CA ASP A 204 -19.06 6.80 -8.33
C ASP A 204 -18.09 7.54 -7.39
N PHE A 205 -17.25 6.79 -6.67
CA PHE A 205 -16.18 7.36 -5.84
C PHE A 205 -15.21 8.23 -6.66
N SER A 206 -14.89 7.83 -7.88
CA SER A 206 -13.99 8.60 -8.77
C SER A 206 -14.62 9.91 -9.23
N SER A 207 -15.95 9.98 -9.29
CA SER A 207 -16.71 11.17 -9.67
C SER A 207 -17.06 12.07 -8.49
N GLY A 208 -16.93 11.59 -7.24
CA GLY A 208 -17.27 12.34 -6.03
C GLY A 208 -17.13 11.52 -4.77
N ALA A 209 -18.06 11.73 -3.82
CA ALA A 209 -18.18 10.93 -2.60
C ALA A 209 -19.19 9.80 -2.82
N ILE A 210 -18.99 8.69 -2.10
CA ILE A 210 -19.98 7.61 -1.99
C ILE A 210 -20.40 7.45 -0.53
N GLN A 211 -21.61 6.96 -0.34
CA GLN A 211 -22.24 6.72 0.96
C GLN A 211 -22.77 5.30 1.06
#